data_33adf1d5cc43b74b381b5e0edf4f3ea7
#
_entry.id   33adf1d5cc43b74b381b5e0edf4f3ea7
#
_cell.length_a   1.000
_cell.length_b   1.000
_cell.length_c   1.000
_cell.angle_alpha   90.00
_cell.angle_beta   90.00
_cell.angle_gamma   90.00
#
_symmetry.space_group_name_H-M   'P 1'
#
loop_
_entity.id
_entity.type
_entity.pdbx_description
1 polymer ?
#
loop_
_entity_poly.entity_id
_entity_poly.type
_entity_poly.pdbx_seq_one_letter_code
_entity_poly.pdbx_strand_id
1 'polypeptide(L)'
;MQFSRDLLVPDWHSKFNVLARMCAIYDHRSCWVHSECKDPIVVQCGDGRILGPDGIEKKNHILVLHDWNEKYAKMLDHATRVVTIGKIEGVPSNAISMDSFPIPDLPEQPRHPDNDVLIAGQCTGNDTLDFVKNVLEGMDRSLTITVALYDRGSYKTEQMISGLVYGETMSSFEKVSWKKRQSYPMITALYLTAGQIVHCGSGKRGFLHAMAVRAASRGSGLITRTSDNNFEPSTIRQFLEAVGENAR
;
A
#
# COMPACT_ATOMS: atom_id res chain seq x y z
N MET A 1 -1.95 -12.41 15.54
CA MET A 1 -1.25 -11.39 16.34
C MET A 1 -2.29 -10.70 17.19
N GLN A 2 -2.10 -10.56 18.48
CA GLN A 2 -3.02 -9.80 19.35
C GLN A 2 -2.36 -8.47 19.67
N PHE A 3 -2.95 -7.35 19.24
CA PHE A 3 -2.50 -6.04 19.69
C PHE A 3 -2.85 -5.87 21.17
N SER A 4 -1.99 -5.21 21.94
CA SER A 4 -2.29 -4.86 23.34
C SER A 4 -3.42 -3.83 23.45
N ARG A 5 -3.65 -3.06 22.38
CA ARG A 5 -4.66 -2.00 22.24
C ARG A 5 -5.31 -2.04 20.88
N ASP A 6 -6.51 -1.48 20.80
CA ASP A 6 -7.20 -1.33 19.53
C ASP A 6 -6.54 -0.24 18.67
N LEU A 7 -6.50 -0.45 17.36
CA LEU A 7 -6.02 0.53 16.40
C LEU A 7 -7.20 1.33 15.86
N LEU A 8 -7.26 2.61 16.17
CA LEU A 8 -8.23 3.53 15.57
C LEU A 8 -7.59 4.27 14.40
N VAL A 9 -8.14 4.10 13.22
CA VAL A 9 -7.72 4.79 12.01
C VAL A 9 -8.88 5.62 11.49
N PRO A 10 -8.93 6.90 11.87
CA PRO A 10 -10.11 7.74 11.68
C PRO A 10 -10.35 8.17 10.24
N ASP A 11 -9.44 7.88 9.34
CA ASP A 11 -9.49 8.45 8.00
C ASP A 11 -9.91 7.44 6.93
N TRP A 12 -11.05 7.69 6.33
CA TRP A 12 -11.67 6.84 5.30
C TRP A 12 -10.87 6.77 4.00
N HIS A 13 -10.04 7.76 3.73
CA HIS A 13 -9.35 7.92 2.47
C HIS A 13 -7.83 7.73 2.58
N SER A 14 -7.32 7.55 3.79
CA SER A 14 -5.88 7.39 3.98
C SER A 14 -5.40 6.00 3.58
N LYS A 15 -4.15 5.91 3.20
CA LYS A 15 -3.45 4.65 2.94
C LYS A 15 -3.44 3.74 4.18
N PHE A 16 -3.53 4.32 5.38
CA PHE A 16 -3.63 3.60 6.65
C PHE A 16 -5.01 3.00 6.90
N ASN A 17 -6.05 3.53 6.29
CA ASN A 17 -7.36 2.89 6.28
C ASN A 17 -7.27 1.49 5.64
N VAL A 18 -6.44 1.36 4.60
CA VAL A 18 -6.08 0.07 4.01
C VAL A 18 -5.44 -0.84 5.03
N LEU A 19 -4.44 -0.34 5.73
CA LEU A 19 -3.75 -1.07 6.77
C LEU A 19 -4.71 -1.53 7.87
N ALA A 20 -5.57 -0.65 8.36
CA ALA A 20 -6.57 -0.98 9.37
C ALA A 20 -7.56 -2.04 8.89
N ARG A 21 -8.04 -1.94 7.64
CA ARG A 21 -8.92 -2.97 7.06
C ARG A 21 -8.23 -4.31 6.93
N MET A 22 -6.96 -4.32 6.56
CA MET A 22 -6.20 -5.55 6.47
C MET A 22 -5.92 -6.13 7.86
N CYS A 23 -5.62 -5.30 8.87
CA CYS A 23 -5.54 -5.74 10.24
C CYS A 23 -6.87 -6.35 10.72
N ALA A 24 -8.00 -5.73 10.41
CA ALA A 24 -9.31 -6.26 10.76
C ALA A 24 -9.59 -7.62 10.11
N ILE A 25 -9.12 -7.82 8.88
CA ILE A 25 -9.31 -9.09 8.15
C ILE A 25 -8.40 -10.20 8.67
N TYR A 26 -7.13 -9.87 8.96
CA TYR A 26 -6.12 -10.88 9.29
C TYR A 26 -5.82 -10.98 10.79
N ASP A 27 -5.93 -9.88 11.54
CA ASP A 27 -5.55 -9.79 12.96
C ASP A 27 -6.72 -9.45 13.90
N HIS A 28 -7.92 -9.23 13.40
CA HIS A 28 -9.18 -9.03 14.13
C HIS A 28 -9.26 -7.86 15.11
N ARG A 29 -8.43 -6.82 14.99
CA ARG A 29 -8.49 -5.67 15.91
C ARG A 29 -8.18 -4.34 15.26
N SER A 30 -9.12 -3.83 14.49
CA SER A 30 -9.17 -2.41 14.18
C SER A 30 -10.59 -1.90 14.35
N CYS A 31 -10.74 -0.73 14.91
CA CYS A 31 -12.02 -0.08 15.00
C CYS A 31 -12.03 1.23 14.19
N TRP A 32 -13.21 1.57 13.73
CA TRP A 32 -13.44 2.70 12.83
C TRP A 32 -14.05 3.89 13.54
N VAL A 33 -14.70 3.61 14.67
CA VAL A 33 -15.46 4.58 15.45
C VAL A 33 -14.91 4.57 16.86
N HIS A 34 -14.61 5.74 17.38
CA HIS A 34 -14.02 5.92 18.72
C HIS A 34 -14.84 5.25 19.83
N SER A 35 -16.17 5.21 19.70
CA SER A 35 -17.06 4.59 20.68
C SER A 35 -16.92 3.07 20.79
N GLU A 36 -16.29 2.42 19.81
CA GLU A 36 -16.09 0.97 19.79
C GLU A 36 -14.77 0.55 20.45
N CYS A 37 -13.88 1.50 20.72
CA CYS A 37 -12.53 1.26 21.21
C CYS A 37 -12.37 1.66 22.68
N LYS A 38 -11.63 0.84 23.42
CA LYS A 38 -11.15 1.21 24.74
C LYS A 38 -9.68 1.60 24.65
N ASP A 39 -9.37 2.85 25.01
CA ASP A 39 -7.99 3.39 25.02
C ASP A 39 -7.20 3.09 23.72
N PRO A 40 -7.71 3.48 22.55
CA PRO A 40 -7.11 3.10 21.28
C PRO A 40 -5.79 3.81 21.00
N ILE A 41 -4.93 3.16 20.21
CA ILE A 41 -3.84 3.83 19.53
C ILE A 41 -4.42 4.48 18.27
N VAL A 42 -4.36 5.79 18.19
CA VAL A 42 -4.85 6.54 17.02
C VAL A 42 -3.71 6.68 16.01
N VAL A 43 -3.87 6.08 14.85
CA VAL A 43 -2.91 6.21 13.75
C VAL A 43 -3.52 7.07 12.65
N GLN A 44 -2.95 8.23 12.44
CA GLN A 44 -3.41 9.20 11.44
C GLN A 44 -2.36 9.40 10.36
N CYS A 45 -2.78 9.35 9.10
CA CYS A 45 -1.93 9.68 7.96
C CYS A 45 -1.97 11.19 7.68
N GLY A 46 -0.84 11.77 7.30
CA GLY A 46 -0.74 13.21 7.06
C GLY A 46 -1.59 13.74 5.90
N ASP A 47 -2.03 12.88 4.98
CA ASP A 47 -2.93 13.24 3.88
C ASP A 47 -4.42 13.15 4.25
N GLY A 48 -4.73 12.79 5.50
CA GLY A 48 -6.07 12.59 6.00
C GLY A 48 -6.76 13.81 6.62
N ARG A 49 -8.01 13.63 6.99
CA ARG A 49 -8.75 14.66 7.74
C ARG A 49 -8.28 14.66 9.18
N ILE A 50 -7.97 15.86 9.67
CA ILE A 50 -7.67 16.06 11.09
C ILE A 50 -8.94 15.70 11.88
N LEU A 51 -8.84 14.75 12.79
CA LEU A 51 -9.87 14.60 13.80
C LEU A 51 -9.84 15.85 14.65
N GLY A 52 -11.00 16.52 14.75
CA GLY A 52 -11.14 17.70 15.57
C GLY A 52 -10.78 17.43 17.03
N PRO A 53 -10.50 18.46 17.82
CA PRO A 53 -10.01 18.34 19.19
C PRO A 53 -10.98 17.63 20.15
N ASP A 54 -12.21 17.36 19.72
CA ASP A 54 -13.33 17.00 20.60
C ASP A 54 -13.41 15.52 20.96
N GLY A 55 -12.40 14.71 20.71
CA GLY A 55 -12.58 13.28 20.99
C GLY A 55 -11.34 12.44 21.18
N ILE A 56 -10.14 12.95 20.94
CA ILE A 56 -8.93 12.13 21.06
C ILE A 56 -8.06 12.69 22.17
N GLU A 57 -7.96 11.93 23.26
CA GLU A 57 -6.92 12.21 24.25
C GLU A 57 -5.55 12.11 23.59
N LYS A 58 -4.73 13.15 23.75
CA LYS A 58 -3.39 13.29 23.15
C LYS A 58 -2.42 12.12 23.42
N LYS A 59 -2.76 11.24 24.33
CA LYS A 59 -1.85 10.24 24.90
C LYS A 59 -1.35 9.16 23.95
N ASN A 60 -2.08 8.91 22.85
CA ASN A 60 -1.78 7.76 21.99
C ASN A 60 -1.94 8.09 20.51
N HIS A 61 -1.66 9.32 20.11
CA HIS A 61 -1.81 9.75 18.72
C HIS A 61 -0.49 9.63 17.96
N ILE A 62 -0.47 8.76 16.96
CA ILE A 62 0.66 8.54 16.07
C ILE A 62 0.34 9.20 14.73
N LEU A 63 1.15 10.18 14.33
CA LEU A 63 1.07 10.79 13.03
C LEU A 63 2.07 10.12 12.08
N VAL A 64 1.59 9.60 10.96
CA VAL A 64 2.43 8.97 9.94
C VAL A 64 2.49 9.84 8.69
N LEU A 65 3.69 10.21 8.30
CA LEU A 65 3.96 11.08 7.16
C LEU A 65 4.67 10.31 6.03
N HIS A 66 4.25 10.54 4.80
CA HIS A 66 4.90 10.05 3.57
C HIS A 66 5.66 11.14 2.84
N ASP A 67 5.23 12.37 3.02
CA ASP A 67 5.79 13.60 2.47
C ASP A 67 5.64 14.71 3.51
N TRP A 68 6.29 15.85 3.28
CA TRP A 68 6.10 17.05 4.08
C TRP A 68 5.19 18.03 3.35
N ASN A 69 4.25 18.57 4.10
CA ASN A 69 3.43 19.68 3.65
C ASN A 69 3.14 20.57 4.88
N GLU A 70 3.20 21.87 4.72
CA GLU A 70 2.97 22.84 5.81
C GLU A 70 1.62 22.66 6.53
N LYS A 71 0.60 22.15 5.82
CA LYS A 71 -0.69 21.81 6.45
C LYS A 71 -0.55 20.78 7.59
N TYR A 72 0.52 19.99 7.60
CA TYR A 72 0.76 18.97 8.64
C TYR A 72 1.35 19.57 9.92
N ALA A 73 1.89 20.80 9.88
CA ALA A 73 2.46 21.45 11.04
C ALA A 73 1.46 21.50 12.22
N LYS A 74 0.19 21.81 11.94
CA LYS A 74 -0.88 21.82 12.96
C LYS A 74 -1.16 20.45 13.54
N MET A 75 -0.90 19.39 12.80
CA MET A 75 -1.11 18.01 13.27
C MET A 75 0.00 17.56 14.22
N LEU A 76 1.20 18.11 14.06
CA LEU A 76 2.33 17.82 14.97
C LEU A 76 2.03 18.21 16.41
N ASP A 77 1.27 19.29 16.63
CA ASP A 77 0.90 19.77 17.97
C ASP A 77 0.01 18.79 18.73
N HIS A 78 -0.67 17.90 18.02
CA HIS A 78 -1.59 16.91 18.57
C HIS A 78 -0.99 15.51 18.61
N ALA A 79 0.07 15.25 17.87
CA ALA A 79 0.69 13.93 17.82
C ALA A 79 1.61 13.70 19.03
N THR A 80 1.48 12.57 19.68
CA THR A 80 2.42 12.14 20.71
C THR A 80 3.69 11.54 20.10
N ARG A 81 3.57 11.00 18.90
CA ARG A 81 4.67 10.41 18.14
C ARG A 81 4.48 10.72 16.65
N VAL A 82 5.59 10.96 15.98
CA VAL A 82 5.63 11.15 14.53
C VAL A 82 6.46 10.04 13.92
N VAL A 83 5.90 9.38 12.92
CA VAL A 83 6.58 8.36 12.13
C VAL A 83 6.67 8.84 10.69
N THR A 84 7.83 8.72 10.07
CA THR A 84 7.99 9.00 8.65
C THR A 84 8.24 7.71 7.87
N ILE A 85 7.66 7.60 6.70
CA ILE A 85 7.97 6.53 5.77
C ILE A 85 9.07 7.03 4.83
N GLY A 86 10.28 6.64 5.15
CA GLY A 86 11.52 7.15 4.56
C GLY A 86 11.94 8.50 5.15
N LYS A 87 13.10 8.97 4.72
CA LYS A 87 13.65 10.25 5.16
C LYS A 87 12.84 11.41 4.55
N ILE A 88 12.33 12.28 5.41
CA ILE A 88 11.54 13.46 5.03
C ILE A 88 12.20 14.68 5.68
N GLU A 89 12.48 15.71 4.88
CA GLU A 89 12.99 16.98 5.38
C GLU A 89 11.85 17.82 6.01
N GLY A 90 12.17 18.64 6.99
CA GLY A 90 11.23 19.54 7.65
C GLY A 90 10.41 18.91 8.80
N VAL A 91 10.56 17.63 9.07
CA VAL A 91 9.91 16.96 10.21
C VAL A 91 10.73 17.16 11.51
N PRO A 92 10.08 17.03 12.69
CA PRO A 92 10.77 17.09 13.96
C PRO A 92 11.93 16.08 14.05
N SER A 93 13.03 16.47 14.72
CA SER A 93 14.24 15.64 14.85
C SER A 93 14.02 14.34 15.64
N ASN A 94 12.95 14.27 16.42
CA ASN A 94 12.56 13.08 17.18
C ASN A 94 11.57 12.18 16.41
N ALA A 95 11.29 12.47 15.14
CA ALA A 95 10.47 11.59 14.32
C ALA A 95 11.17 10.25 14.07
N ILE A 96 10.41 9.18 14.17
CA ILE A 96 10.87 7.81 13.90
C ILE A 96 10.81 7.59 12.39
N SER A 97 11.95 7.31 11.76
CA SER A 97 12.00 7.01 10.34
C SER A 97 11.92 5.50 10.11
N MET A 98 10.99 5.09 9.26
CA MET A 98 10.86 3.71 8.77
C MET A 98 11.13 3.69 7.27
N ASP A 99 11.87 2.70 6.79
CA ASP A 99 12.28 2.63 5.39
C ASP A 99 11.13 2.23 4.46
N SER A 100 10.11 1.55 4.97
CA SER A 100 9.00 1.04 4.18
C SER A 100 7.65 1.16 4.87
N PHE A 101 6.60 1.13 4.04
CA PHE A 101 5.23 1.10 4.53
C PHE A 101 4.95 -0.21 5.28
N PRO A 102 4.37 -0.19 6.50
CA PRO A 102 4.04 -1.39 7.24
C PRO A 102 2.91 -2.16 6.56
N ILE A 103 3.05 -3.47 6.50
CA ILE A 103 2.01 -4.38 6.02
C ILE A 103 1.69 -5.43 7.08
N PRO A 104 0.46 -5.95 7.13
CA PRO A 104 0.11 -7.02 8.05
C PRO A 104 0.90 -8.31 7.73
N ASP A 105 1.02 -9.19 8.73
CA ASP A 105 1.48 -10.54 8.51
C ASP A 105 0.43 -11.31 7.69
N LEU A 106 0.79 -11.63 6.46
CA LEU A 106 -0.11 -12.26 5.51
C LEU A 106 0.19 -13.75 5.43
N PRO A 107 -0.84 -14.61 5.38
CA PRO A 107 -0.64 -16.03 5.18
C PRO A 107 0.02 -16.30 3.82
N GLU A 108 0.79 -17.37 3.76
CA GLU A 108 1.29 -17.87 2.49
C GLU A 108 0.12 -18.32 1.61
N GLN A 109 0.17 -17.96 0.34
CA GLN A 109 -0.81 -18.38 -0.64
C GLN A 109 -0.11 -19.06 -1.81
N PRO A 110 -0.64 -20.17 -2.32
CA PRO A 110 -0.11 -20.80 -3.51
C PRO A 110 -0.27 -19.88 -4.72
N ARG A 111 0.63 -19.98 -5.67
CA ARG A 111 0.49 -19.28 -6.96
C ARG A 111 -0.81 -19.66 -7.64
N HIS A 112 -1.50 -18.67 -8.18
CA HIS A 112 -2.73 -18.92 -8.94
C HIS A 112 -2.37 -19.21 -10.40
N PRO A 113 -2.86 -20.31 -11.00
CA PRO A 113 -2.51 -20.70 -12.36
C PRO A 113 -2.89 -19.66 -13.43
N ASP A 114 -3.88 -18.81 -13.14
CA ASP A 114 -4.32 -17.74 -14.03
C ASP A 114 -3.68 -16.36 -13.72
N ASN A 115 -2.58 -16.32 -12.97
CA ASN A 115 -1.91 -15.08 -12.56
C ASN A 115 -0.38 -15.20 -12.73
N ASP A 116 0.05 -15.60 -13.94
CA ASP A 116 1.48 -15.73 -14.21
C ASP A 116 2.17 -14.38 -14.12
N VAL A 117 1.55 -13.34 -14.69
CA VAL A 117 2.06 -11.97 -14.68
C VAL A 117 0.97 -11.03 -14.16
N LEU A 118 1.27 -10.35 -13.07
CA LEU A 118 0.45 -9.27 -12.53
C LEU A 118 1.03 -7.91 -12.92
N ILE A 119 0.29 -7.12 -13.67
CA ILE A 119 0.61 -5.71 -13.94
C ILE A 119 -0.22 -4.86 -12.99
N ALA A 120 0.43 -4.25 -12.00
CA ALA A 120 -0.26 -3.53 -10.94
C ALA A 120 0.47 -2.26 -10.52
N GLY A 121 -0.18 -1.46 -9.70
CA GLY A 121 0.32 -0.17 -9.23
C GLY A 121 -0.43 0.99 -9.86
N GLN A 122 0.11 2.20 -9.72
CA GLN A 122 -0.55 3.40 -10.18
C GLN A 122 -0.21 3.69 -11.66
N CYS A 123 -1.23 3.89 -12.48
CA CYS A 123 -1.08 4.47 -13.81
C CYS A 123 -1.01 6.00 -13.70
N THR A 124 0.12 6.59 -14.04
CA THR A 124 0.36 8.04 -13.98
C THR A 124 0.35 8.72 -15.36
N GLY A 125 0.16 7.96 -16.43
CA GLY A 125 0.15 8.48 -17.79
C GLY A 125 0.83 7.55 -18.79
N ASN A 126 1.20 8.11 -19.94
CA ASN A 126 1.82 7.37 -21.04
C ASN A 126 3.11 6.64 -20.62
N ASP A 127 3.95 7.27 -19.79
CA ASP A 127 5.17 6.65 -19.29
C ASP A 127 4.94 5.30 -18.60
N THR A 128 3.78 5.16 -17.92
CA THR A 128 3.40 3.88 -17.31
C THR A 128 3.07 2.85 -18.38
N LEU A 129 2.33 3.27 -19.41
CA LEU A 129 1.93 2.37 -20.48
C LEU A 129 3.12 1.95 -21.33
N ASP A 130 4.03 2.87 -21.62
CA ASP A 130 5.25 2.58 -22.40
C ASP A 130 6.18 1.64 -21.62
N PHE A 131 6.33 1.85 -20.31
CA PHE A 131 7.02 0.90 -19.44
C PHE A 131 6.42 -0.51 -19.52
N VAL A 132 5.08 -0.63 -19.40
CA VAL A 132 4.41 -1.92 -19.47
C VAL A 132 4.60 -2.57 -20.83
N LYS A 133 4.44 -1.83 -21.93
CA LYS A 133 4.65 -2.36 -23.28
C LYS A 133 6.07 -2.90 -23.47
N ASN A 134 7.10 -2.10 -23.10
CA ASN A 134 8.49 -2.50 -23.20
C ASN A 134 8.80 -3.78 -22.42
N VAL A 135 8.22 -3.92 -21.19
CA VAL A 135 8.38 -5.14 -20.39
C VAL A 135 7.71 -6.33 -21.07
N LEU A 136 6.51 -6.14 -21.62
CA LEU A 136 5.75 -7.20 -22.26
C LEU A 136 6.35 -7.68 -23.58
N GLU A 137 7.09 -6.84 -24.30
CA GLU A 137 7.73 -7.21 -25.58
C GLU A 137 8.63 -8.44 -25.47
N GLY A 138 9.33 -8.58 -24.33
CA GLY A 138 10.24 -9.70 -24.05
C GLY A 138 9.60 -10.93 -23.41
N MET A 139 8.28 -10.91 -23.15
CA MET A 139 7.60 -11.99 -22.42
C MET A 139 7.05 -13.08 -23.36
N ASP A 140 7.01 -14.31 -22.86
CA ASP A 140 6.36 -15.44 -23.52
C ASP A 140 4.85 -15.17 -23.65
N ARG A 141 4.31 -15.38 -24.86
CA ARG A 141 2.91 -15.12 -25.19
C ARG A 141 1.92 -16.13 -24.64
N SER A 142 2.39 -17.28 -24.16
CA SER A 142 1.58 -18.29 -23.48
C SER A 142 1.24 -17.92 -22.02
N LEU A 143 1.89 -16.88 -21.47
CA LEU A 143 1.64 -16.44 -20.11
C LEU A 143 0.27 -15.77 -19.97
N THR A 144 -0.37 -16.01 -18.83
CA THR A 144 -1.62 -15.31 -18.47
C THR A 144 -1.31 -13.96 -17.83
N ILE A 145 -1.95 -12.90 -18.35
CA ILE A 145 -1.73 -11.53 -17.90
C ILE A 145 -2.92 -11.03 -17.09
N THR A 146 -2.68 -10.61 -15.86
CA THR A 146 -3.66 -9.91 -15.03
C THR A 146 -3.30 -8.44 -14.92
N VAL A 147 -4.19 -7.54 -15.36
CA VAL A 147 -4.00 -6.09 -15.26
C VAL A 147 -4.85 -5.54 -14.12
N ALA A 148 -4.21 -4.95 -13.13
CA ALA A 148 -4.83 -4.34 -11.95
C ALA A 148 -4.23 -2.95 -11.67
N LEU A 149 -4.15 -2.13 -12.72
CA LEU A 149 -3.66 -0.76 -12.63
C LEU A 149 -4.70 0.14 -11.95
N TYR A 150 -4.20 1.03 -11.09
CA TYR A 150 -5.00 1.99 -10.35
C TYR A 150 -5.04 3.36 -11.05
N ASP A 151 -6.22 3.89 -11.30
CA ASP A 151 -6.47 5.09 -12.10
C ASP A 151 -6.77 6.37 -11.30
N ARG A 152 -6.83 6.31 -9.98
CA ARG A 152 -7.29 7.39 -9.08
C ARG A 152 -8.69 7.93 -9.41
N GLY A 153 -9.53 7.17 -10.11
CA GLY A 153 -10.87 7.59 -10.51
C GLY A 153 -10.91 8.56 -11.70
N SER A 154 -9.80 8.73 -12.44
CA SER A 154 -9.74 9.54 -13.63
C SER A 154 -10.25 8.78 -14.84
N TYR A 155 -11.32 9.28 -15.47
CA TYR A 155 -11.87 8.71 -16.72
C TYR A 155 -10.82 8.63 -17.84
N LYS A 156 -9.98 9.66 -17.96
CA LYS A 156 -8.89 9.67 -18.95
C LYS A 156 -7.91 8.52 -18.72
N THR A 157 -7.51 8.30 -17.48
CA THR A 157 -6.59 7.21 -17.14
C THR A 157 -7.23 5.84 -17.33
N GLU A 158 -8.52 5.70 -17.05
CA GLU A 158 -9.26 4.47 -17.32
C GLU A 158 -9.31 4.17 -18.82
N GLN A 159 -9.54 5.17 -19.68
CA GLN A 159 -9.47 5.01 -21.14
C GLN A 159 -8.08 4.57 -21.62
N MET A 160 -7.01 5.15 -21.04
CA MET A 160 -5.64 4.78 -21.36
C MET A 160 -5.35 3.31 -21.00
N ILE A 161 -5.76 2.87 -19.81
CA ILE A 161 -5.61 1.46 -19.39
C ILE A 161 -6.46 0.54 -20.30
N SER A 162 -7.66 0.97 -20.66
CA SER A 162 -8.50 0.24 -21.62
C SER A 162 -7.80 0.07 -22.97
N GLY A 163 -7.21 1.15 -23.49
CA GLY A 163 -6.41 1.11 -24.71
C GLY A 163 -5.21 0.17 -24.65
N LEU A 164 -4.57 0.05 -23.50
CA LEU A 164 -3.51 -0.94 -23.26
C LEU A 164 -4.07 -2.36 -23.30
N VAL A 165 -5.12 -2.63 -22.50
CA VAL A 165 -5.69 -3.99 -22.31
C VAL A 165 -6.26 -4.57 -23.60
N TYR A 166 -6.91 -3.73 -24.42
CA TYR A 166 -7.51 -4.15 -25.69
C TYR A 166 -6.63 -3.85 -26.91
N GLY A 167 -5.41 -3.36 -26.69
CA GLY A 167 -4.47 -3.04 -27.77
C GLY A 167 -3.69 -4.25 -28.27
N GLU A 168 -2.96 -4.07 -29.36
CA GLU A 168 -2.21 -5.13 -30.05
C GLU A 168 -1.23 -5.87 -29.15
N THR A 169 -0.50 -5.16 -28.27
CA THR A 169 0.48 -5.78 -27.37
C THR A 169 -0.16 -6.84 -26.47
N MET A 170 -1.35 -6.53 -25.91
CA MET A 170 -2.05 -7.46 -25.01
C MET A 170 -2.77 -8.56 -25.79
N SER A 171 -3.33 -8.26 -26.97
CA SER A 171 -4.04 -9.24 -27.79
C SER A 171 -3.16 -10.39 -28.28
N SER A 172 -1.84 -10.23 -28.22
CA SER A 172 -0.90 -11.29 -28.55
C SER A 172 -0.71 -12.36 -27.47
N PHE A 173 -1.19 -12.11 -26.25
CA PHE A 173 -1.14 -13.09 -25.16
C PHE A 173 -2.38 -14.00 -25.18
N GLU A 174 -2.20 -15.24 -24.75
CA GLU A 174 -3.27 -16.25 -24.76
C GLU A 174 -4.45 -15.83 -23.88
N LYS A 175 -4.17 -15.28 -22.70
CA LYS A 175 -5.20 -14.86 -21.76
C LYS A 175 -4.84 -13.54 -21.09
N VAL A 176 -5.71 -12.54 -21.22
CA VAL A 176 -5.61 -11.24 -20.55
C VAL A 176 -6.86 -10.99 -19.73
N SER A 177 -6.68 -10.61 -18.48
CA SER A 177 -7.78 -10.29 -17.58
C SER A 177 -7.59 -8.90 -16.99
N TRP A 178 -8.60 -8.05 -17.09
CA TRP A 178 -8.59 -6.72 -16.50
C TRP A 178 -9.41 -6.67 -15.23
N LYS A 179 -8.75 -6.41 -14.09
CA LYS A 179 -9.36 -6.29 -12.77
C LYS A 179 -9.53 -4.81 -12.40
N LYS A 180 -10.66 -4.23 -12.81
CA LYS A 180 -11.00 -2.84 -12.48
C LYS A 180 -11.33 -2.69 -10.99
N ARG A 181 -10.89 -1.57 -10.39
CA ARG A 181 -11.32 -1.09 -9.06
C ARG A 181 -11.34 -2.16 -7.98
N GLN A 182 -10.24 -2.90 -7.85
CA GLN A 182 -10.13 -3.93 -6.85
C GLN A 182 -10.12 -3.36 -5.43
N SER A 183 -10.80 -4.03 -4.51
CA SER A 183 -10.62 -3.77 -3.09
C SER A 183 -9.21 -4.17 -2.63
N TYR A 184 -8.75 -3.62 -1.52
CA TYR A 184 -7.41 -3.93 -1.03
C TYR A 184 -7.17 -5.41 -0.72
N PRO A 185 -8.10 -6.17 -0.13
CA PRO A 185 -7.92 -7.61 0.02
C PRO A 185 -7.75 -8.33 -1.32
N MET A 186 -8.51 -7.92 -2.33
CA MET A 186 -8.42 -8.53 -3.67
C MET A 186 -7.08 -8.23 -4.34
N ILE A 187 -6.64 -6.97 -4.31
CA ILE A 187 -5.34 -6.61 -4.90
C ILE A 187 -4.19 -7.28 -4.14
N THR A 188 -4.28 -7.40 -2.82
CA THR A 188 -3.30 -8.14 -2.01
C THR A 188 -3.23 -9.59 -2.42
N ALA A 189 -4.36 -10.27 -2.59
CA ALA A 189 -4.40 -11.64 -3.05
C ALA A 189 -3.74 -11.79 -4.43
N LEU A 190 -3.97 -10.85 -5.35
CA LEU A 190 -3.31 -10.85 -6.67
C LEU A 190 -1.79 -10.75 -6.54
N TYR A 191 -1.26 -9.85 -5.69
CA TYR A 191 0.19 -9.77 -5.46
C TYR A 191 0.78 -11.06 -4.89
N LEU A 192 0.12 -11.66 -3.90
CA LEU A 192 0.62 -12.86 -3.22
C LEU A 192 0.56 -14.12 -4.07
N THR A 193 -0.30 -14.16 -5.08
CA THR A 193 -0.50 -15.33 -5.95
C THR A 193 0.17 -15.20 -7.32
N ALA A 194 0.76 -14.04 -7.64
CA ALA A 194 1.41 -13.80 -8.91
C ALA A 194 2.73 -14.57 -9.05
N GLY A 195 2.99 -15.10 -10.24
CA GLY A 195 4.29 -15.67 -10.60
C GLY A 195 5.33 -14.58 -10.80
N GLN A 196 4.96 -13.53 -11.54
CA GLN A 196 5.77 -12.33 -11.79
C GLN A 196 4.94 -11.07 -11.61
N ILE A 197 5.55 -10.03 -11.08
CA ILE A 197 4.90 -8.74 -10.82
C ILE A 197 5.60 -7.65 -11.64
N VAL A 198 4.83 -6.94 -12.45
CA VAL A 198 5.21 -5.69 -13.11
C VAL A 198 4.59 -4.54 -12.33
N HIS A 199 5.37 -3.94 -11.42
CA HIS A 199 4.88 -2.89 -10.54
C HIS A 199 5.10 -1.51 -11.13
N CYS A 200 4.01 -0.82 -11.47
CA CYS A 200 4.00 0.46 -12.20
C CYS A 200 4.02 1.70 -11.29
N GLY A 201 4.02 1.53 -9.98
CA GLY A 201 4.04 2.64 -9.03
C GLY A 201 5.31 3.47 -9.12
N SER A 202 5.17 4.79 -9.07
CA SER A 202 6.31 5.73 -9.02
C SER A 202 6.82 5.99 -7.61
N GLY A 203 6.09 5.55 -6.59
CA GLY A 203 6.38 5.83 -5.18
C GLY A 203 6.91 4.61 -4.43
N LYS A 204 8.13 4.72 -3.91
CA LYS A 204 8.80 3.71 -3.08
C LYS A 204 8.15 3.49 -1.71
N ARG A 205 7.17 4.31 -1.33
CA ARG A 205 6.69 4.43 0.05
C ARG A 205 5.24 4.02 0.22
N GLY A 206 4.63 3.47 -0.82
CA GLY A 206 3.22 3.11 -0.80
C GLY A 206 2.96 1.66 -0.44
N PHE A 207 1.75 1.39 0.05
CA PHE A 207 1.27 0.05 0.38
C PHE A 207 1.46 -0.96 -0.78
N LEU A 208 1.11 -0.59 -2.01
CA LEU A 208 1.22 -1.50 -3.15
C LEU A 208 2.68 -1.82 -3.48
N HIS A 209 3.61 -0.88 -3.28
CA HIS A 209 5.03 -1.17 -3.45
C HIS A 209 5.54 -2.12 -2.36
N ALA A 210 5.17 -1.89 -1.09
CA ALA A 210 5.49 -2.80 0.01
C ALA A 210 4.95 -4.21 -0.26
N MET A 211 3.74 -4.34 -0.81
CA MET A 211 3.17 -5.62 -1.23
C MET A 211 3.95 -6.29 -2.36
N ALA A 212 4.41 -5.52 -3.36
CA ALA A 212 5.22 -6.05 -4.46
C ALA A 212 6.55 -6.62 -3.94
N VAL A 213 7.24 -5.88 -3.07
CA VAL A 213 8.50 -6.34 -2.45
C VAL A 213 8.26 -7.57 -1.56
N ARG A 214 7.17 -7.59 -0.79
CA ARG A 214 6.81 -8.76 0.04
C ARG A 214 6.54 -10.01 -0.80
N ALA A 215 5.83 -9.86 -1.90
CA ALA A 215 5.60 -10.99 -2.82
C ALA A 215 6.92 -11.47 -3.45
N ALA A 216 7.82 -10.55 -3.81
CA ALA A 216 9.14 -10.89 -4.32
C ALA A 216 9.98 -11.66 -3.29
N SER A 217 9.95 -11.29 -2.00
CA SER A 217 10.64 -12.02 -0.93
C SER A 217 10.10 -13.44 -0.73
N ARG A 218 8.92 -13.74 -1.26
CA ARG A 218 8.27 -15.07 -1.26
C ARG A 218 8.40 -15.82 -2.58
N GLY A 219 9.28 -15.34 -3.47
CA GLY A 219 9.64 -16.01 -4.72
C GLY A 219 8.89 -15.55 -5.96
N SER A 220 8.07 -14.49 -5.91
CA SER A 220 7.57 -13.84 -7.13
C SER A 220 8.68 -13.07 -7.82
N GLY A 221 8.75 -13.13 -9.15
CA GLY A 221 9.59 -12.22 -9.92
C GLY A 221 9.09 -10.78 -9.78
N LEU A 222 9.98 -9.79 -9.68
CA LEU A 222 9.59 -8.38 -9.56
C LEU A 222 10.31 -7.53 -10.59
N ILE A 223 9.54 -6.85 -11.44
CA ILE A 223 10.00 -5.81 -12.35
C ILE A 223 9.34 -4.50 -11.91
N THR A 224 10.12 -3.47 -11.65
CA THR A 224 9.61 -2.17 -11.19
C THR A 224 10.26 -1.03 -11.93
N ARG A 225 9.53 0.08 -12.07
CA ARG A 225 10.04 1.33 -12.63
C ARG A 225 11.10 2.00 -11.74
N THR A 226 11.13 1.66 -10.46
CA THR A 226 12.08 2.23 -9.50
C THR A 226 13.22 1.26 -9.25
N SER A 227 14.46 1.73 -9.31
CA SER A 227 15.67 0.93 -9.14
C SER A 227 15.92 0.41 -7.72
N ASP A 228 15.15 0.84 -6.74
CA ASP A 228 15.31 0.47 -5.34
C ASP A 228 14.39 -0.68 -4.95
N ASN A 229 14.89 -1.89 -5.11
CA ASN A 229 14.20 -3.12 -4.68
C ASN A 229 14.78 -3.68 -3.36
N ASN A 230 15.71 -2.94 -2.73
CA ASN A 230 16.57 -3.46 -1.65
C ASN A 230 16.00 -3.26 -0.25
N PHE A 231 14.70 -2.97 -0.08
CA PHE A 231 14.15 -2.89 1.27
C PHE A 231 13.07 -3.94 1.49
N GLU A 232 13.05 -4.53 2.66
CA GLU A 232 11.93 -5.35 3.09
C GLU A 232 10.83 -4.47 3.67
N PRO A 233 9.55 -4.77 3.36
CA PRO A 233 8.45 -4.06 3.98
C PRO A 233 8.42 -4.37 5.48
N SER A 234 8.27 -3.34 6.30
CA SER A 234 8.05 -3.51 7.73
C SER A 234 6.72 -4.23 7.98
N THR A 235 6.68 -5.05 9.02
CA THR A 235 5.42 -5.61 9.52
C THR A 235 4.73 -4.59 10.44
N ILE A 236 3.43 -4.77 10.68
CA ILE A 236 2.70 -3.97 11.68
C ILE A 236 3.34 -4.14 13.06
N ARG A 237 3.84 -5.33 13.36
CA ARG A 237 4.57 -5.59 14.59
C ARG A 237 5.78 -4.69 14.73
N GLN A 238 6.65 -4.64 13.71
CA GLN A 238 7.82 -3.76 13.69
C GLN A 238 7.43 -2.28 13.80
N PHE A 239 6.31 -1.88 13.16
CA PHE A 239 5.78 -0.53 13.29
C PHE A 239 5.38 -0.21 14.74
N LEU A 240 4.63 -1.10 15.40
CA LEU A 240 4.21 -0.92 16.78
C LEU A 240 5.41 -0.93 17.75
N GLU A 241 6.37 -1.83 17.56
CA GLU A 241 7.60 -1.87 18.35
C GLU A 241 8.40 -0.56 18.21
N ALA A 242 8.54 -0.03 16.99
CA ALA A 242 9.23 1.23 16.73
C ALA A 242 8.56 2.44 17.42
N VAL A 243 7.25 2.43 17.59
CA VAL A 243 6.51 3.47 18.30
C VAL A 243 6.38 3.19 19.82
N GLY A 244 7.06 2.15 20.33
CA GLY A 244 7.08 1.82 21.74
C GLY A 244 5.82 1.13 22.25
N GLU A 245 5.04 0.52 21.34
CA GLU A 245 3.89 -0.29 21.70
C GLU A 245 4.27 -1.78 21.61
N ASN A 246 3.94 -2.55 22.65
CA ASN A 246 4.20 -3.99 22.66
C ASN A 246 3.08 -4.74 21.92
N ALA A 247 3.44 -5.46 20.87
CA ALA A 247 2.60 -6.50 20.33
C ALA A 247 2.63 -7.71 21.29
N ARG A 248 1.50 -8.18 21.73
CA ARG A 248 1.38 -9.43 22.52
C ARG A 248 1.21 -10.62 21.59
#